data_fa1fa997d85883e50ecc1a6fcc7f85d3
#
_entry.id   fa1fa997d85883e50ecc1a6fcc7f85d3
#
_cell.length_a   1.000
_cell.length_b   1.000
_cell.length_c   1.000
_cell.angle_alpha   90.00
_cell.angle_beta   90.00
_cell.angle_gamma   90.00
#
_symmetry.space_group_name_H-M   'P 1'
#
loop_
_entity.id
_entity.type
_entity.pdbx_description
1 polymer ?
#
loop_
_entity_poly.entity_id
_entity_poly.type
_entity_poly.pdbx_seq_one_letter_code
_entity_poly.pdbx_strand_id
1 'polypeptide(L)' 'MVKKLILDIDEETWKKVLKFKIDANYKKNNDAVVELIKRGLKQQ' A
#
# COMPACT_ATOMS: atom_id res chain seq x y z
N MET A 1 -4.05 -9.15 16.10
CA MET A 1 -4.78 -9.93 15.11
C MET A 1 -4.68 -9.29 13.73
N VAL A 2 -4.44 -10.11 12.72
CA VAL A 2 -4.34 -9.62 11.34
C VAL A 2 -5.68 -9.77 10.65
N LYS A 3 -6.18 -8.68 10.10
CA LYS A 3 -7.40 -8.71 9.30
C LYS A 3 -7.07 -8.67 7.82
N LYS A 4 -7.76 -9.50 7.05
CA LYS A 4 -7.63 -9.46 5.60
C LYS A 4 -8.61 -8.45 5.04
N LEU A 5 -8.13 -7.63 4.12
CA LEU A 5 -8.94 -6.60 3.50
C LEU A 5 -8.86 -6.72 1.99
N ILE A 6 -10.03 -6.74 1.34
CA ILE A 6 -10.10 -6.73 -0.11
C ILE A 6 -10.43 -5.30 -0.53
N LEU A 7 -9.60 -4.73 -1.38
CA LEU A 7 -9.75 -3.36 -1.83
C LEU A 7 -10.03 -3.31 -3.33
N ASP A 8 -11.01 -2.50 -3.68
CA ASP A 8 -11.24 -2.15 -5.08
C ASP A 8 -10.40 -0.92 -5.41
N ILE A 9 -9.29 -1.15 -6.10
CA ILE A 9 -8.34 -0.09 -6.45
C ILE A 9 -8.29 0.05 -7.96
N ASP A 10 -8.40 1.28 -8.45
CA ASP A 10 -8.27 1.55 -9.87
C ASP A 10 -6.82 1.32 -10.33
N GLU A 11 -6.68 1.10 -11.64
CA GLU A 11 -5.39 0.74 -12.22
C GLU A 11 -4.32 1.80 -11.98
N GLU A 12 -4.70 3.06 -12.10
CA GLU A 12 -3.78 4.17 -11.92
C GLU A 12 -3.24 4.23 -10.50
N THR A 13 -4.11 4.09 -9.51
CA THR A 13 -3.70 4.07 -8.11
C THR A 13 -2.83 2.86 -7.81
N TRP A 14 -3.18 1.71 -8.39
CA TRP A 14 -2.39 0.50 -8.19
C TRP A 14 -0.98 0.64 -8.74
N LYS A 15 -0.82 1.28 -9.89
CA LYS A 15 0.51 1.53 -10.46
C LYS A 15 1.37 2.39 -9.52
N LYS A 16 0.76 3.38 -8.87
CA LYS A 16 1.46 4.20 -7.89
C LYS A 16 1.90 3.41 -6.68
N VAL A 17 1.07 2.47 -6.24
CA VAL A 17 1.42 1.58 -5.13
C VAL A 17 2.61 0.70 -5.49
N LEU A 18 2.61 0.14 -6.70
CA LEU A 18 3.72 -0.69 -7.17
C LEU A 18 5.03 0.10 -7.25
N LYS A 19 4.95 1.34 -7.71
CA LYS A 19 6.13 2.21 -7.77
C LYS A 19 6.66 2.49 -6.37
N PHE A 20 5.78 2.77 -5.42
CA PHE A 20 6.18 2.98 -4.04
C PHE A 20 6.85 1.74 -3.46
N LYS A 21 6.29 0.57 -3.75
CA LYS A 21 6.87 -0.69 -3.30
C LYS A 21 8.33 -0.84 -3.77
N ILE A 22 8.57 -0.55 -5.03
CA ILE A 22 9.92 -0.66 -5.60
C ILE A 22 10.86 0.38 -5.00
N ASP A 23 10.41 1.63 -4.90
CA ASP A 23 11.23 2.72 -4.38
C ASP A 23 11.61 2.51 -2.92
N ALA A 24 10.72 1.93 -2.14
CA ALA A 24 10.95 1.68 -0.71
C ALA A 24 11.53 0.30 -0.43
N ASN A 25 11.83 -0.47 -1.47
CA ASN A 25 12.41 -1.81 -1.36
C ASN A 25 11.55 -2.81 -0.59
N TYR A 26 10.25 -2.70 -0.67
CA TYR A 26 9.39 -3.72 -0.08
C TYR A 26 9.32 -4.95 -0.99
N LYS A 27 9.42 -6.11 -0.39
CA LYS A 27 9.36 -7.37 -1.14
C LYS A 27 7.94 -7.82 -1.43
N LYS A 28 7.00 -7.44 -0.56
CA LYS A 28 5.60 -7.85 -0.69
C LYS A 28 4.70 -6.66 -0.91
N ASN A 29 3.72 -6.83 -1.80
CA ASN A 29 2.72 -5.79 -2.04
C ASN A 29 1.97 -5.43 -0.77
N ASN A 30 1.65 -6.45 0.04
CA ASN A 30 0.91 -6.24 1.27
C ASN A 30 1.63 -5.29 2.23
N ASP A 31 2.95 -5.44 2.35
CA ASP A 31 3.74 -4.59 3.24
C ASP A 31 3.71 -3.13 2.77
N ALA A 32 3.83 -2.92 1.48
CA ALA A 32 3.78 -1.57 0.91
C ALA A 32 2.42 -0.92 1.13
N VAL A 33 1.35 -1.67 0.92
CA VAL A 33 0.00 -1.16 1.12
C VAL A 33 -0.25 -0.79 2.58
N VAL A 34 0.16 -1.65 3.50
CA VAL A 34 0.01 -1.38 4.93
C VAL A 34 0.76 -0.11 5.34
N GLU A 35 1.97 0.04 4.83
CA GLU A 35 2.76 1.25 5.13
C GLU A 35 2.10 2.51 4.61
N LEU A 36 1.55 2.47 3.39
CA LEU A 36 0.82 3.60 2.84
C LEU A 36 -0.40 3.97 3.67
N ILE A 37 -1.10 2.98 4.17
CA ILE A 37 -2.26 3.22 5.04
C ILE A 37 -1.82 3.92 6.31
N LYS A 38 -0.74 3.47 6.93
CA LYS A 38 -0.21 4.09 8.15
C LYS A 38 0.19 5.54 7.91
N ARG A 39 0.83 5.82 6.79
CA ARG A 39 1.22 7.19 6.45
C ARG A 39 0.01 8.08 6.22
N GLY A 40 -1.01 7.56 5.56
CA GLY A 40 -2.23 8.30 5.35
C GLY A 40 -2.91 8.67 6.66
N LEU A 41 -2.93 7.76 7.60
CA LEU A 41 -3.51 8.01 8.93
C LEU A 41 -2.74 9.07 9.72
N LYS A 42 -1.42 9.09 9.55
CA LYS A 42 -0.59 10.08 10.24
C LYS A 42 -0.79 11.50 9.72
N GLN A 43 -1.21 11.64 8.49
CA GLN A 43 -1.36 12.95 7.86
C GLN A 43 -2.70 13.61 8.17
N GLN A 44 -3.58 12.94 8.86
CA GLN A 44 -4.87 13.52 9.24
C GLN A 44 -4.79 14.38 10.49
#